data_d13ee539a8719bd15ee986bfc31bb9b2
#
_entry.id   d13ee539a8719bd15ee986bfc31bb9b2
#
_cell.length_a   1.000
_cell.length_b   1.000
_cell.length_c   1.000
_cell.angle_alpha   90.00
_cell.angle_beta   90.00
_cell.angle_gamma   90.00
#
_symmetry.space_group_name_H-M   'P 1'
#
loop_
_entity.id
_entity.type
_entity.pdbx_description
1 polymer ?
#
loop_
_entity_poly.entity_id
_entity_poly.type
_entity_poly.pdbx_seq_one_letter_code
_entity_poly.pdbx_strand_id
1 'polypeptide(L)'
;MIKRGLTLACLALVVMGVSAPWATSQDDATPPKYNEGPPAKGTTLPPILGREQLWGTNSQYPFQSHAYELAAKIPVVLHQQPCYCYCDRGMGHNSLHSCFEGSHGAQCSVCLKELYYSYSMNKKGKTAAQIRQGIIKGDWKQVDLQTAAAIN
;
A
#
# COMPACT_ATOMS: atom_id res chain seq x y z
N MET A 1 18.98 -61.49 -58.75
CA MET A 1 18.10 -60.30 -58.58
C MET A 1 17.96 -60.00 -57.11
N ILE A 2 18.71 -59.00 -56.64
CA ILE A 2 18.78 -58.66 -55.21
C ILE A 2 17.97 -57.39 -54.99
N LYS A 3 16.86 -57.51 -54.23
CA LYS A 3 16.06 -56.36 -53.82
C LYS A 3 16.58 -55.80 -52.49
N ARG A 4 17.16 -54.61 -52.59
CA ARG A 4 17.59 -53.85 -51.39
C ARG A 4 16.40 -53.12 -50.82
N GLY A 5 15.97 -53.52 -49.62
CA GLY A 5 15.01 -52.79 -48.82
C GLY A 5 15.69 -51.66 -48.05
N LEU A 6 15.21 -50.45 -48.28
CA LEU A 6 15.68 -49.23 -47.62
C LEU A 6 14.82 -49.00 -46.37
N THR A 7 15.34 -49.27 -45.19
CA THR A 7 14.66 -48.94 -43.91
C THR A 7 14.95 -47.50 -43.53
N LEU A 8 13.91 -46.68 -43.59
CA LEU A 8 13.93 -45.29 -43.08
C LEU A 8 13.77 -45.36 -41.54
N ALA A 9 14.79 -45.01 -40.83
CA ALA A 9 14.76 -44.78 -39.42
C ALA A 9 14.28 -43.35 -39.15
N CYS A 10 13.02 -43.21 -38.66
CA CYS A 10 12.51 -41.93 -38.19
C CYS A 10 13.10 -41.62 -36.80
N LEU A 11 14.00 -40.64 -36.76
CA LEU A 11 14.52 -40.08 -35.53
C LEU A 11 13.45 -39.14 -34.94
N ALA A 12 12.76 -39.57 -33.90
CA ALA A 12 11.85 -38.70 -33.14
C ALA A 12 12.69 -37.84 -32.16
N LEU A 13 12.84 -36.57 -32.49
CA LEU A 13 13.39 -35.56 -31.58
C LEU A 13 12.32 -35.23 -30.52
N VAL A 14 12.51 -35.78 -29.34
CA VAL A 14 11.73 -35.36 -28.14
C VAL A 14 12.31 -34.04 -27.65
N VAL A 15 11.65 -32.94 -27.98
CA VAL A 15 11.92 -31.63 -27.41
C VAL A 15 11.33 -31.62 -25.99
N MET A 16 12.16 -31.88 -24.99
CA MET A 16 11.80 -31.62 -23.60
C MET A 16 11.72 -30.10 -23.38
N GLY A 17 10.53 -29.57 -23.44
CA GLY A 17 10.25 -28.19 -23.04
C GLY A 17 10.49 -28.03 -21.56
N VAL A 18 11.61 -27.41 -21.17
CA VAL A 18 11.86 -26.97 -19.81
C VAL A 18 10.99 -25.76 -19.58
N SER A 19 9.78 -25.97 -19.01
CA SER A 19 8.98 -24.90 -18.46
C SER A 19 9.65 -24.43 -17.18
N ALA A 20 10.46 -23.35 -17.29
CA ALA A 20 10.96 -22.66 -16.12
C ALA A 20 9.75 -22.12 -15.35
N PRO A 21 9.58 -22.44 -14.05
CA PRO A 21 8.58 -21.77 -13.24
C PRO A 21 8.94 -20.28 -13.22
N TRP A 22 8.03 -19.45 -13.68
CA TRP A 22 8.13 -18.01 -13.54
C TRP A 22 8.22 -17.76 -12.04
N ALA A 23 9.36 -17.33 -11.55
CA ALA A 23 9.53 -16.88 -10.19
C ALA A 23 8.69 -15.61 -10.04
N THR A 24 7.45 -15.77 -9.60
CA THR A 24 6.67 -14.66 -9.06
C THR A 24 7.43 -14.19 -7.83
N SER A 25 7.92 -12.95 -7.87
CA SER A 25 8.55 -12.32 -6.72
C SER A 25 7.55 -12.35 -5.56
N GLN A 26 7.78 -13.24 -4.58
CA GLN A 26 6.92 -13.41 -3.41
C GLN A 26 6.89 -12.17 -2.52
N ASP A 27 7.78 -11.19 -2.75
CA ASP A 27 7.87 -9.94 -2.02
C ASP A 27 6.63 -9.02 -2.19
N ASP A 28 5.93 -9.11 -3.33
CA ASP A 28 4.72 -8.30 -3.58
C ASP A 28 3.44 -8.92 -3.00
N ALA A 29 3.48 -10.19 -2.56
CA ALA A 29 2.33 -10.90 -2.02
C ALA A 29 2.06 -10.59 -0.54
N THR A 30 3.06 -10.10 0.20
CA THR A 30 2.91 -9.81 1.63
C THR A 30 2.46 -8.36 1.83
N PRO A 31 1.31 -8.11 2.48
CA PRO A 31 0.89 -6.75 2.80
C PRO A 31 1.97 -6.01 3.59
N PRO A 32 2.09 -4.68 3.41
CA PRO A 32 2.95 -3.85 4.27
C PRO A 32 2.58 -3.99 5.74
N LYS A 33 3.50 -3.67 6.65
CA LYS A 33 3.26 -3.74 8.09
C LYS A 33 2.06 -2.90 8.53
N TYR A 34 1.33 -3.44 9.48
CA TYR A 34 0.24 -2.78 10.19
C TYR A 34 0.04 -3.42 11.56
N ASN A 35 -0.74 -2.79 12.44
CA ASN A 35 -1.12 -3.36 13.72
C ASN A 35 -2.56 -3.89 13.63
N GLU A 36 -2.81 -5.10 14.10
CA GLU A 36 -4.15 -5.72 14.00
C GLU A 36 -5.19 -5.05 14.89
N GLY A 37 -4.74 -4.47 16.01
CA GLY A 37 -5.58 -3.81 17.01
C GLY A 37 -5.16 -2.39 17.31
N PRO A 38 -5.94 -1.69 18.15
CA PRO A 38 -5.56 -0.37 18.65
C PRO A 38 -4.29 -0.47 19.52
N PRO A 39 -3.62 0.67 19.81
CA PRO A 39 -2.50 0.70 20.75
C PRO A 39 -2.87 0.05 22.09
N ALA A 40 -1.91 -0.61 22.71
CA ALA A 40 -2.11 -1.19 24.03
C ALA A 40 -2.58 -0.11 25.03
N LYS A 41 -3.39 -0.52 26.01
CA LYS A 41 -3.90 0.42 27.04
C LYS A 41 -2.75 1.15 27.71
N GLY A 42 -2.82 2.48 27.72
CA GLY A 42 -1.78 3.35 28.29
C GLY A 42 -0.63 3.70 27.32
N THR A 43 -0.64 3.17 26.10
CA THR A 43 0.33 3.56 25.06
C THR A 43 -0.18 4.80 24.34
N THR A 44 0.65 5.86 24.32
CA THR A 44 0.38 7.04 23.49
C THR A 44 1.08 6.86 22.15
N LEU A 45 0.34 7.06 21.05
CA LEU A 45 0.94 7.12 19.72
C LEU A 45 1.81 8.38 19.59
N PRO A 46 2.89 8.33 18.80
CA PRO A 46 3.60 9.54 18.40
C PRO A 46 2.64 10.56 17.79
N PRO A 47 2.84 11.86 17.99
CA PRO A 47 1.96 12.87 17.43
C PRO A 47 2.06 12.88 15.90
N ILE A 48 0.94 13.14 15.24
CA ILE A 48 0.92 13.52 13.81
C ILE A 48 1.61 14.88 13.70
N LEU A 49 2.49 15.04 12.70
CA LEU A 49 3.15 16.31 12.43
C LEU A 49 2.11 17.41 12.20
N GLY A 50 2.28 18.56 12.87
CA GLY A 50 1.38 19.70 12.67
C GLY A 50 1.41 20.22 11.23
N ARG A 51 0.26 20.61 10.69
CA ARG A 51 0.18 21.14 9.32
C ARG A 51 1.07 22.36 9.12
N GLU A 52 1.25 23.17 10.14
CA GLU A 52 2.12 24.37 10.16
C GLU A 52 3.61 24.05 10.05
N GLN A 53 3.99 22.79 10.28
CA GLN A 53 5.37 22.30 10.14
C GLN A 53 5.66 21.80 8.72
N LEU A 54 4.61 21.75 7.86
CA LEU A 54 4.77 21.44 6.43
C LEU A 54 5.11 22.72 5.67
N TRP A 55 6.16 22.65 4.85
CA TRP A 55 6.62 23.76 4.05
C TRP A 55 7.24 23.30 2.71
N GLY A 56 7.44 24.23 1.77
CA GLY A 56 7.98 23.92 0.46
C GLY A 56 7.10 22.92 -0.30
N THR A 57 7.70 21.87 -0.86
CA THR A 57 6.98 20.84 -1.65
C THR A 57 6.01 19.99 -0.80
N ASN A 58 6.15 20.01 0.54
CA ASN A 58 5.26 19.28 1.44
C ASN A 58 3.92 20.00 1.68
N SER A 59 3.80 21.25 1.25
CA SER A 59 2.58 22.07 1.40
C SER A 59 2.17 22.79 0.12
N GLN A 60 2.70 22.35 -1.03
CA GLN A 60 2.44 22.97 -2.32
C GLN A 60 0.97 22.86 -2.74
N TYR A 61 0.31 21.78 -2.35
CA TYR A 61 -1.10 21.53 -2.70
C TYR A 61 -1.98 21.49 -1.45
N PRO A 62 -3.20 22.05 -1.50
CA PRO A 62 -4.12 22.09 -0.35
C PRO A 62 -4.37 20.71 0.28
N PHE A 63 -4.45 19.66 -0.52
CA PHE A 63 -4.69 18.30 -0.04
C PHE A 63 -3.55 17.76 0.84
N GLN A 64 -2.31 18.27 0.73
CA GLN A 64 -1.19 17.81 1.56
C GLN A 64 -1.37 18.23 3.02
N SER A 65 -1.51 19.53 3.29
CA SER A 65 -1.70 20.04 4.64
C SER A 65 -3.04 19.59 5.25
N HIS A 66 -4.10 19.55 4.46
CA HIS A 66 -5.40 19.04 4.89
C HIS A 66 -5.33 17.55 5.30
N ALA A 67 -4.54 16.73 4.60
CA ALA A 67 -4.36 15.33 4.98
C ALA A 67 -3.83 15.19 6.41
N TYR A 68 -2.91 16.04 6.85
CA TYR A 68 -2.37 15.99 8.22
C TYR A 68 -3.40 16.40 9.27
N GLU A 69 -4.27 17.36 8.96
CA GLU A 69 -5.41 17.68 9.83
C GLU A 69 -6.35 16.49 10.01
N LEU A 70 -6.61 15.76 8.92
CA LEU A 70 -7.46 14.57 8.97
C LEU A 70 -6.78 13.39 9.67
N ALA A 71 -5.47 13.22 9.45
CA ALA A 71 -4.68 12.19 10.13
C ALA A 71 -4.73 12.36 11.65
N ALA A 72 -4.62 13.59 12.14
CA ALA A 72 -4.72 13.91 13.58
C ALA A 72 -6.10 13.56 14.19
N LYS A 73 -7.16 13.49 13.37
CA LYS A 73 -8.51 13.12 13.85
C LYS A 73 -8.70 11.60 13.99
N ILE A 74 -7.90 10.78 13.30
CA ILE A 74 -8.07 9.33 13.27
C ILE A 74 -6.77 8.54 13.52
N PRO A 75 -5.89 8.95 14.46
CA PRO A 75 -4.57 8.34 14.62
C PRO A 75 -4.64 6.85 14.93
N VAL A 76 -5.58 6.43 15.77
CA VAL A 76 -5.79 5.02 16.15
C VAL A 76 -6.24 4.17 14.96
N VAL A 77 -7.02 4.74 14.05
CA VAL A 77 -7.41 4.04 12.81
C VAL A 77 -6.19 3.85 11.92
N LEU A 78 -5.40 4.91 11.70
CA LEU A 78 -4.19 4.87 10.85
C LEU A 78 -3.13 3.91 11.40
N HIS A 79 -3.01 3.80 12.72
CA HIS A 79 -2.14 2.83 13.39
C HIS A 79 -2.43 1.38 12.95
N GLN A 80 -3.65 1.08 12.56
CA GLN A 80 -4.10 -0.24 12.17
C GLN A 80 -4.13 -0.46 10.64
N GLN A 81 -3.63 0.49 9.84
CA GLN A 81 -3.64 0.39 8.38
C GLN A 81 -2.24 0.11 7.83
N PRO A 82 -2.10 -0.78 6.82
CA PRO A 82 -0.88 -0.88 6.04
C PRO A 82 -0.70 0.35 5.16
N CYS A 83 0.52 0.60 4.68
CA CYS A 83 0.78 1.60 3.67
C CYS A 83 1.46 0.98 2.44
N TYR A 84 0.76 0.94 1.32
CA TYR A 84 1.21 0.30 0.07
C TYR A 84 2.26 1.10 -0.71
N CYS A 85 2.87 2.14 -0.10
CA CYS A 85 4.14 2.67 -0.57
C CYS A 85 5.34 1.84 -0.08
N TYR A 86 5.10 0.81 0.75
CA TYR A 86 6.11 -0.09 1.30
C TYR A 86 7.23 0.61 2.08
N CYS A 87 6.95 1.75 2.70
CA CYS A 87 7.89 2.48 3.54
C CYS A 87 8.31 1.71 4.81
N ASP A 88 7.60 0.67 5.17
CA ASP A 88 8.00 -0.29 6.20
C ASP A 88 9.31 -1.01 5.87
N ARG A 89 9.61 -1.23 4.58
CA ARG A 89 10.81 -1.92 4.10
C ARG A 89 12.06 -1.03 4.09
N GLY A 90 11.89 0.28 3.82
CA GLY A 90 13.01 1.21 3.66
C GLY A 90 13.16 2.23 4.80
N MET A 91 12.05 2.62 5.46
CA MET A 91 12.01 3.66 6.49
C MET A 91 11.64 3.12 7.87
N GLY A 92 11.33 1.83 7.99
CA GLY A 92 10.97 1.19 9.26
C GLY A 92 9.58 1.59 9.77
N HIS A 93 8.69 2.10 8.92
CA HIS A 93 7.33 2.45 9.32
C HIS A 93 6.55 1.19 9.74
N ASN A 94 5.74 1.31 10.77
CA ASN A 94 4.97 0.17 11.31
C ASN A 94 3.49 0.18 10.88
N SER A 95 3.04 1.28 10.27
CA SER A 95 1.68 1.47 9.78
C SER A 95 1.58 2.77 8.97
N LEU A 96 0.42 3.02 8.39
CA LEU A 96 0.12 4.29 7.72
C LEU A 96 0.25 5.51 8.66
N HIS A 97 0.02 5.34 9.97
CA HIS A 97 0.22 6.38 10.98
C HIS A 97 1.64 6.95 10.91
N SER A 98 2.66 6.08 10.85
CA SER A 98 4.07 6.49 10.83
C SER A 98 4.43 7.37 9.64
N CYS A 99 3.69 7.31 8.54
CA CYS A 99 3.89 8.19 7.39
C CYS A 99 3.59 9.66 7.71
N PHE A 100 2.76 9.92 8.71
CA PHE A 100 2.30 11.26 9.10
C PHE A 100 2.96 11.78 10.40
N GLU A 101 3.85 11.02 11.02
CA GLU A 101 4.70 11.46 12.12
C GLU A 101 5.78 12.47 11.66
N GLY A 102 6.12 12.43 10.36
CA GLY A 102 7.01 13.36 9.67
C GLY A 102 6.42 13.85 8.36
N SER A 103 7.20 14.56 7.55
CA SER A 103 6.74 15.14 6.27
C SER A 103 6.60 14.14 5.12
N HIS A 104 7.03 12.88 5.31
CA HIS A 104 7.03 11.85 4.27
C HIS A 104 5.64 11.65 3.62
N GLY A 105 4.60 11.57 4.44
CA GLY A 105 3.22 11.35 3.96
C GLY A 105 2.76 12.43 2.98
N ALA A 106 3.21 13.68 3.14
CA ALA A 106 2.81 14.79 2.26
C ALA A 106 3.34 14.64 0.83
N GLN A 107 4.47 13.97 0.65
CA GLN A 107 5.12 13.79 -0.66
C GLN A 107 4.76 12.45 -1.33
N CYS A 108 4.03 11.59 -0.65
CA CYS A 108 3.68 10.27 -1.14
C CYS A 108 2.19 10.20 -1.51
N SER A 109 1.90 10.12 -2.80
CA SER A 109 0.51 10.02 -3.28
C SER A 109 -0.22 8.78 -2.76
N VAL A 110 0.49 7.67 -2.51
CA VAL A 110 -0.07 6.46 -1.92
C VAL A 110 -0.53 6.74 -0.50
N CYS A 111 0.35 7.27 0.37
CA CYS A 111 0.01 7.62 1.75
C CYS A 111 -1.19 8.56 1.82
N LEU A 112 -1.21 9.60 0.96
CA LEU A 112 -2.30 10.58 0.91
C LEU A 112 -3.63 9.92 0.52
N LYS A 113 -3.64 9.11 -0.55
CA LYS A 113 -4.86 8.41 -0.99
C LYS A 113 -5.38 7.43 0.06
N GLU A 114 -4.50 6.67 0.69
CA GLU A 114 -4.87 5.74 1.76
C GLU A 114 -5.42 6.46 2.99
N LEU A 115 -4.87 7.63 3.34
CA LEU A 115 -5.42 8.46 4.41
C LEU A 115 -6.83 8.93 4.07
N TYR A 116 -7.03 9.58 2.91
CA TYR A 116 -8.35 10.09 2.53
C TYR A 116 -9.40 8.99 2.43
N TYR A 117 -9.03 7.83 1.92
CA TYR A 117 -9.87 6.64 1.94
C TYR A 117 -10.23 6.24 3.37
N SER A 118 -9.21 6.10 4.25
CA SER A 118 -9.41 5.70 5.64
C SER A 118 -10.31 6.66 6.39
N TYR A 119 -10.09 7.96 6.23
CA TYR A 119 -10.92 8.98 6.85
C TYR A 119 -12.38 8.91 6.36
N SER A 120 -12.58 8.84 5.05
CA SER A 120 -13.92 8.76 4.45
C SER A 120 -14.67 7.51 4.92
N MET A 121 -14.00 6.36 5.02
CA MET A 121 -14.63 5.14 5.52
C MET A 121 -14.90 5.19 7.02
N ASN A 122 -14.01 5.79 7.81
CA ASN A 122 -14.22 6.00 9.24
C ASN A 122 -15.43 6.91 9.50
N LYS A 123 -15.58 7.98 8.74
CA LYS A 123 -16.79 8.86 8.78
C LYS A 123 -18.07 8.09 8.45
N LYS A 124 -18.02 7.07 7.60
CA LYS A 124 -19.15 6.17 7.29
C LYS A 124 -19.36 5.08 8.35
N GLY A 125 -18.66 5.15 9.50
CA GLY A 125 -18.80 4.21 10.59
C GLY A 125 -18.12 2.84 10.36
N LYS A 126 -17.23 2.72 9.38
CA LYS A 126 -16.48 1.49 9.18
C LYS A 126 -15.42 1.30 10.26
N THR A 127 -15.26 0.06 10.74
CA THR A 127 -14.22 -0.30 11.69
C THR A 127 -12.83 -0.26 11.03
N ALA A 128 -11.76 -0.13 11.82
CA ALA A 128 -10.39 -0.15 11.30
C ALA A 128 -10.09 -1.43 10.50
N ALA A 129 -10.61 -2.58 10.93
CA ALA A 129 -10.48 -3.84 10.20
C ALA A 129 -11.19 -3.82 8.84
N GLN A 130 -12.39 -3.24 8.74
CA GLN A 130 -13.11 -3.10 7.47
C GLN A 130 -12.38 -2.13 6.52
N ILE A 131 -11.83 -1.03 7.05
CA ILE A 131 -11.04 -0.07 6.29
C ILE A 131 -9.80 -0.76 5.74
N ARG A 132 -9.08 -1.52 6.56
CA ARG A 132 -7.90 -2.30 6.16
C ARG A 132 -8.20 -3.27 5.00
N GLN A 133 -9.33 -3.96 5.04
CA GLN A 133 -9.73 -4.84 3.94
C GLN A 133 -9.89 -4.08 2.62
N GLY A 134 -10.43 -2.87 2.64
CA GLY A 134 -10.53 -2.02 1.46
C GLY A 134 -9.16 -1.53 0.98
N ILE A 135 -8.26 -1.18 1.90
CA ILE A 135 -6.88 -0.82 1.55
C ILE A 135 -6.17 -1.99 0.87
N ILE A 136 -6.27 -3.20 1.42
CA ILE A 136 -5.69 -4.42 0.85
C ILE A 136 -6.25 -4.71 -0.55
N LYS A 137 -7.53 -4.47 -0.78
CA LYS A 137 -8.17 -4.59 -2.10
C LYS A 137 -7.76 -3.49 -3.10
N GLY A 138 -7.16 -2.41 -2.61
CA GLY A 138 -6.77 -1.28 -3.44
C GLY A 138 -7.88 -0.27 -3.72
N ASP A 139 -8.96 -0.25 -2.93
CA ASP A 139 -10.08 0.69 -3.09
C ASP A 139 -9.62 2.17 -3.00
N TRP A 140 -8.56 2.43 -2.22
CA TRP A 140 -7.94 3.75 -2.10
C TRP A 140 -7.38 4.31 -3.42
N LYS A 141 -7.09 3.46 -4.40
CA LYS A 141 -6.55 3.89 -5.71
C LYS A 141 -7.50 4.83 -6.45
N GLN A 142 -8.80 4.73 -6.16
CA GLN A 142 -9.85 5.56 -6.76
C GLN A 142 -9.93 6.97 -6.18
N VAL A 143 -9.20 7.28 -5.10
CA VAL A 143 -9.18 8.63 -4.50
C VAL A 143 -8.52 9.60 -5.47
N ASP A 144 -9.23 10.67 -5.82
CA ASP A 144 -8.70 11.80 -6.56
C ASP A 144 -8.20 12.86 -5.56
N LEU A 145 -6.89 13.10 -5.54
CA LEU A 145 -6.26 14.04 -4.62
C LEU A 145 -6.64 15.50 -4.92
N GLN A 146 -6.97 15.83 -6.16
CA GLN A 146 -7.34 17.21 -6.52
C GLN A 146 -8.66 17.63 -5.86
N THR A 147 -9.57 16.68 -5.67
CA THR A 147 -10.87 16.92 -5.02
C THR A 147 -10.87 16.52 -3.54
N ALA A 148 -9.85 15.79 -3.08
CA ALA A 148 -9.80 15.25 -1.73
C ALA A 148 -9.77 16.33 -0.63
N ALA A 149 -9.23 17.52 -0.89
CA ALA A 149 -9.23 18.62 0.07
C ALA A 149 -10.64 19.14 0.44
N ALA A 150 -11.68 18.77 -0.31
CA ALA A 150 -13.07 19.09 0.00
C ALA A 150 -13.73 18.08 0.98
N ILE A 151 -13.04 17.01 1.36
CA ILE A 151 -13.53 15.99 2.33
C ILE A 151 -13.41 16.60 3.74
N ASN A 152 -14.55 16.73 4.44
CA ASN A 152 -14.66 17.29 5.81
C ASN A 152 -15.06 16.23 6.84
#